data_8bf128138178ad3dcf4da1b6f5efc5ad
#
_entry.id   8bf128138178ad3dcf4da1b6f5efc5ad
#
_cell.length_a   1.000
_cell.length_b   1.000
_cell.length_c   1.000
_cell.angle_alpha   90.00
_cell.angle_beta   90.00
_cell.angle_gamma   90.00
#
_symmetry.space_group_name_H-M   'P 1'
#
loop_
_entity.id
_entity.type
_entity.pdbx_description
1 polymer ?
#
loop_
_entity_poly.entity_id
_entity_poly.type
_entity_poly.pdbx_seq_one_letter_code
_entity_poly.pdbx_strand_id
1 'polypeptide(L)'
;KENNKKEDTTTQSDLAKIQAAGVLKVGITEYEPMNYKDKKGEWTGFDTEFAQALGEKLGVKVEFVEINWNNKYNELSSGAVDCLWNGMTITDEGKKAASITNAYAENAQVVVMKQSEVGKYKTTDDLKNLKSIAIEGGSAGEKAAQAAGLTNTVVSDSQALALTEVTSGSADACIIDLTMANAMTGEGTGNKNLTYSIKLEAEEYGIAFRTGSDMTAKTTEMLAAMM
;
A
#
# COMPACT_ATOMS: atom_id res chain seq x y z
N LYS A 1 -12.78 49.10 29.68
CA LYS A 1 -13.58 48.13 28.89
C LYS A 1 -12.66 47.55 27.85
N GLU A 2 -11.99 46.42 28.19
CA GLU A 2 -11.14 45.67 27.27
C GLU A 2 -12.04 44.80 26.42
N ASN A 3 -12.00 45.04 25.10
CA ASN A 3 -12.60 44.17 24.10
C ASN A 3 -11.67 42.97 23.89
N ASN A 4 -11.98 41.86 24.53
CA ASN A 4 -11.39 40.58 24.23
C ASN A 4 -11.97 40.08 22.90
N LYS A 5 -11.30 40.39 21.79
CA LYS A 5 -11.49 39.68 20.52
C LYS A 5 -10.96 38.24 20.71
N LYS A 6 -11.84 37.29 20.92
CA LYS A 6 -11.52 35.90 20.68
C LYS A 6 -11.13 35.78 19.21
N GLU A 7 -9.86 35.58 18.92
CA GLU A 7 -9.42 35.05 17.63
C GLU A 7 -10.03 33.67 17.46
N ASP A 8 -11.00 33.60 16.60
CA ASP A 8 -11.57 32.34 16.12
C ASP A 8 -10.52 31.72 15.19
N THR A 9 -9.59 30.95 15.76
CA THR A 9 -8.64 30.17 15.00
C THR A 9 -9.39 28.94 14.45
N THR A 10 -10.22 29.19 13.43
CA THR A 10 -10.81 28.10 12.64
C THR A 10 -9.68 27.41 11.89
N THR A 11 -9.21 26.28 12.39
CA THR A 11 -8.22 25.45 11.69
C THR A 11 -8.82 25.03 10.35
N GLN A 12 -8.19 25.44 9.24
CA GLN A 12 -8.63 25.11 7.90
C GLN A 12 -8.64 23.58 7.74
N SER A 13 -9.74 23.02 7.18
CA SER A 13 -9.87 21.59 6.94
C SER A 13 -8.84 21.09 5.91
N ASP A 14 -8.52 19.80 5.94
CA ASP A 14 -7.62 19.19 4.96
C ASP A 14 -8.15 19.36 3.53
N LEU A 15 -9.45 19.17 3.31
CA LEU A 15 -10.07 19.40 2.01
C LEU A 15 -9.84 20.83 1.52
N ALA A 16 -10.07 21.81 2.38
CA ALA A 16 -9.87 23.23 2.04
C ALA A 16 -8.39 23.53 1.75
N LYS A 17 -7.46 22.97 2.52
CA LYS A 17 -6.01 23.12 2.29
C LYS A 17 -5.59 22.51 0.94
N ILE A 18 -6.08 21.34 0.60
CA ILE A 18 -5.78 20.64 -0.65
C ILE A 18 -6.33 21.43 -1.83
N GLN A 19 -7.58 21.92 -1.75
CA GLN A 19 -8.18 22.76 -2.78
C GLN A 19 -7.45 24.10 -2.96
N ALA A 20 -7.04 24.73 -1.86
CA ALA A 20 -6.26 25.98 -1.90
C ALA A 20 -4.87 25.77 -2.49
N ALA A 21 -4.21 24.64 -2.21
CA ALA A 21 -2.93 24.28 -2.80
C ALA A 21 -3.05 23.85 -4.28
N GLY A 22 -4.24 23.41 -4.71
CA GLY A 22 -4.50 22.94 -6.05
C GLY A 22 -3.88 21.57 -6.37
N VAL A 23 -3.42 20.84 -5.36
CA VAL A 23 -2.77 19.54 -5.52
C VAL A 23 -3.11 18.61 -4.38
N LEU A 24 -3.35 17.34 -4.73
CA LEU A 24 -3.45 16.21 -3.80
C LEU A 24 -2.17 15.37 -3.94
N LYS A 25 -1.39 15.30 -2.86
CA LYS A 25 -0.16 14.52 -2.80
C LYS A 25 -0.45 13.13 -2.30
N VAL A 26 -0.21 12.12 -3.13
CA VAL A 26 -0.48 10.70 -2.84
C VAL A 26 0.82 9.97 -2.59
N GLY A 27 1.00 9.45 -1.38
CA GLY A 27 2.16 8.64 -0.99
C GLY A 27 2.01 7.22 -1.51
N ILE A 28 2.99 6.75 -2.27
CA ILE A 28 2.98 5.45 -2.93
C ILE A 28 4.35 4.78 -2.89
N THR A 29 4.36 3.49 -3.16
CA THR A 29 5.51 2.72 -3.64
C THR A 29 5.16 2.16 -5.01
N GLU A 30 6.16 1.74 -5.78
CA GLU A 30 5.88 1.05 -7.04
C GLU A 30 5.27 -0.31 -6.76
N TYR A 31 4.01 -0.47 -7.13
CA TYR A 31 3.18 -1.62 -6.81
C TYR A 31 2.22 -1.93 -7.96
N GLU A 32 2.65 -2.76 -8.89
CA GLU A 32 1.77 -3.23 -9.97
C GLU A 32 0.77 -4.27 -9.43
N PRO A 33 -0.55 -4.16 -9.71
CA PRO A 33 -1.19 -3.29 -10.70
C PRO A 33 -1.82 -2.00 -10.11
N MET A 34 -1.49 -1.62 -8.87
CA MET A 34 -2.13 -0.50 -8.19
C MET A 34 -1.52 0.86 -8.56
N ASN A 35 -0.19 0.98 -8.43
CA ASN A 35 0.58 2.16 -8.82
C ASN A 35 1.89 1.69 -9.44
N TYR A 36 2.08 1.94 -10.70
CA TYR A 36 3.30 1.56 -11.41
C TYR A 36 3.53 2.45 -12.62
N LYS A 37 4.72 2.41 -13.18
CA LYS A 37 5.06 3.21 -14.36
C LYS A 37 4.82 2.41 -15.63
N ASP A 38 4.22 3.08 -16.61
CA ASP A 38 4.08 2.55 -17.97
C ASP A 38 5.39 2.62 -18.75
N LYS A 39 5.37 2.21 -20.01
CA LYS A 39 6.55 2.24 -20.88
C LYS A 39 7.09 3.65 -21.16
N LYS A 40 6.27 4.69 -20.94
CA LYS A 40 6.64 6.09 -21.09
C LYS A 40 7.19 6.70 -19.81
N GLY A 41 7.22 5.93 -18.69
CA GLY A 41 7.62 6.40 -17.39
C GLY A 41 6.56 7.19 -16.65
N GLU A 42 5.31 7.14 -17.09
CA GLU A 42 4.18 7.80 -16.44
C GLU A 42 3.49 6.86 -15.46
N TRP A 43 3.00 7.41 -14.36
CA TRP A 43 2.24 6.63 -13.38
C TRP A 43 0.92 6.17 -13.96
N THR A 44 0.61 4.91 -13.74
CA THR A 44 -0.64 4.24 -14.13
C THR A 44 -1.04 3.21 -13.06
N GLY A 45 -2.13 2.53 -13.26
CA GLY A 45 -2.63 1.48 -12.38
C GLY A 45 -3.97 1.82 -11.76
N PHE A 46 -4.55 0.84 -11.09
CA PHE A 46 -5.90 0.95 -10.53
C PHE A 46 -6.01 2.11 -9.52
N ASP A 47 -5.14 2.14 -8.51
CA ASP A 47 -5.17 3.20 -7.50
C ASP A 47 -4.76 4.55 -8.06
N THR A 48 -3.83 4.58 -9.03
CA THR A 48 -3.43 5.79 -9.73
C THR A 48 -4.61 6.44 -10.44
N GLU A 49 -5.37 5.67 -11.20
CA GLU A 49 -6.53 6.17 -11.95
C GLU A 49 -7.66 6.60 -11.02
N PHE A 50 -7.89 5.85 -9.93
CA PHE A 50 -8.86 6.25 -8.90
C PHE A 50 -8.48 7.57 -8.24
N ALA A 51 -7.21 7.76 -7.87
CA ALA A 51 -6.73 9.00 -7.29
C ALA A 51 -6.88 10.18 -8.26
N GLN A 52 -6.57 9.97 -9.53
CA GLN A 52 -6.76 10.99 -10.58
C GLN A 52 -8.24 11.37 -10.74
N ALA A 53 -9.15 10.40 -10.70
CA ALA A 53 -10.58 10.65 -10.75
C ALA A 53 -11.09 11.46 -9.54
N LEU A 54 -10.56 11.16 -8.34
CA LEU A 54 -10.84 11.97 -7.14
C LEU A 54 -10.34 13.40 -7.30
N GLY A 55 -9.11 13.58 -7.77
CA GLY A 55 -8.52 14.90 -8.01
C GLY A 55 -9.33 15.72 -8.99
N GLU A 56 -9.81 15.12 -10.07
CA GLU A 56 -10.67 15.79 -11.05
C GLU A 56 -11.99 16.27 -10.41
N LYS A 57 -12.63 15.43 -9.61
CA LYS A 57 -13.85 15.80 -8.88
C LYS A 57 -13.64 16.92 -7.86
N LEU A 58 -12.46 16.99 -7.27
CA LEU A 58 -12.07 18.03 -6.30
C LEU A 58 -11.54 19.31 -6.97
N GLY A 59 -11.30 19.27 -8.28
CA GLY A 59 -10.71 20.38 -9.03
C GLY A 59 -9.22 20.60 -8.73
N VAL A 60 -8.49 19.55 -8.39
CA VAL A 60 -7.06 19.59 -8.07
C VAL A 60 -6.26 18.64 -8.95
N LYS A 61 -4.97 18.93 -9.09
CA LYS A 61 -4.01 17.99 -9.69
C LYS A 61 -3.64 16.91 -8.68
N VAL A 62 -3.23 15.75 -9.16
CA VAL A 62 -2.71 14.66 -8.32
C VAL A 62 -1.23 14.51 -8.57
N GLU A 63 -0.45 14.52 -7.50
CA GLU A 63 0.99 14.29 -7.50
C GLU A 63 1.29 13.00 -6.74
N PHE A 64 1.96 12.06 -7.39
CA PHE A 64 2.38 10.80 -6.77
C PHE A 64 3.79 10.96 -6.22
N VAL A 65 3.95 10.70 -4.91
CA VAL A 65 5.20 10.85 -4.18
C VAL A 65 5.65 9.47 -3.73
N GLU A 66 6.79 9.02 -4.23
CA GLU A 66 7.38 7.76 -3.76
C GLU A 66 7.92 7.93 -2.34
N ILE A 67 7.51 7.05 -1.45
CA ILE A 67 7.89 7.07 -0.04
C ILE A 67 8.50 5.73 0.38
N ASN A 68 9.22 5.73 1.49
CA ASN A 68 9.54 4.49 2.19
C ASN A 68 8.29 4.05 2.97
N TRP A 69 7.77 2.87 2.66
CA TRP A 69 6.51 2.38 3.23
C TRP A 69 6.57 2.27 4.76
N ASN A 70 7.73 1.93 5.30
CA ASN A 70 7.93 1.88 6.74
C ASN A 70 7.77 3.24 7.42
N ASN A 71 7.93 4.35 6.69
CA ASN A 71 7.80 5.72 7.18
C ASN A 71 6.46 6.39 6.82
N LYS A 72 5.51 5.64 6.28
CA LYS A 72 4.27 6.17 5.69
C LYS A 72 3.46 7.08 6.59
N TYR A 73 3.32 6.73 7.86
CA TYR A 73 2.51 7.54 8.80
C TYR A 73 3.21 8.84 9.18
N ASN A 74 4.54 8.87 9.22
CA ASN A 74 5.30 10.11 9.41
C ASN A 74 5.18 11.04 8.19
N GLU A 75 5.25 10.49 6.99
CA GLU A 75 5.05 11.23 5.74
C GLU A 75 3.64 11.87 5.70
N LEU A 76 2.65 11.14 6.17
CA LEU A 76 1.27 11.61 6.26
C LEU A 76 1.10 12.70 7.32
N SER A 77 1.57 12.48 8.54
CA SER A 77 1.41 13.42 9.65
C SER A 77 2.20 14.70 9.47
N SER A 78 3.36 14.65 8.83
CA SER A 78 4.19 15.83 8.53
C SER A 78 3.64 16.71 7.40
N GLY A 79 2.69 16.19 6.62
CA GLY A 79 2.17 16.88 5.44
C GLY A 79 3.02 16.71 4.17
N ALA A 80 4.03 15.86 4.19
CA ALA A 80 4.81 15.52 3.00
C ALA A 80 3.91 14.87 1.93
N VAL A 81 2.92 14.09 2.36
CA VAL A 81 1.82 13.60 1.53
C VAL A 81 0.48 13.89 2.19
N ASP A 82 -0.58 13.92 1.42
CA ASP A 82 -1.95 14.17 1.90
C ASP A 82 -2.70 12.87 2.18
N CYS A 83 -2.35 11.81 1.49
CA CYS A 83 -2.93 10.49 1.69
C CYS A 83 -1.94 9.37 1.32
N LEU A 84 -2.28 8.16 1.77
CA LEU A 84 -1.63 6.92 1.39
C LEU A 84 -2.64 6.12 0.58
N TRP A 85 -2.35 5.91 -0.69
CA TRP A 85 -3.25 5.22 -1.63
C TRP A 85 -2.44 4.30 -2.53
N ASN A 86 -2.15 3.10 -2.03
CA ASN A 86 -1.17 2.19 -2.64
C ASN A 86 -1.48 0.73 -2.30
N GLY A 87 -2.73 0.32 -2.49
CA GLY A 87 -3.13 -1.00 -2.04
C GLY A 87 -2.80 -1.19 -0.56
N MET A 88 -3.17 -0.22 0.27
CA MET A 88 -2.80 -0.24 1.69
C MET A 88 -3.78 -1.09 2.49
N THR A 89 -3.25 -2.08 3.18
CA THR A 89 -4.03 -2.94 4.06
C THR A 89 -4.53 -2.17 5.28
N ILE A 90 -5.83 -2.29 5.55
CA ILE A 90 -6.44 -1.72 6.77
C ILE A 90 -6.02 -2.58 7.96
N THR A 91 -5.40 -1.95 8.95
CA THR A 91 -4.94 -2.60 10.19
C THR A 91 -5.39 -1.81 11.41
N ASP A 92 -5.40 -2.45 12.58
CA ASP A 92 -5.69 -1.76 13.85
C ASP A 92 -4.64 -0.69 14.16
N GLU A 93 -3.37 -0.95 13.86
CA GLU A 93 -2.29 0.03 13.97
C GLU A 93 -2.55 1.23 13.06
N GLY A 94 -2.93 0.99 11.80
CA GLY A 94 -3.25 2.05 10.85
C GLY A 94 -4.42 2.92 11.30
N LYS A 95 -5.45 2.31 11.85
CA LYS A 95 -6.62 3.04 12.41
C LYS A 95 -6.26 3.95 13.58
N LYS A 96 -5.21 3.63 14.32
CA LYS A 96 -4.71 4.49 15.42
C LYS A 96 -3.83 5.62 14.91
N ALA A 97 -3.09 5.39 13.82
CA ALA A 97 -2.12 6.34 13.27
C ALA A 97 -2.72 7.31 12.23
N ALA A 98 -3.86 6.96 11.64
CA ALA A 98 -4.46 7.67 10.53
C ALA A 98 -5.99 7.54 10.53
N SER A 99 -6.63 8.34 9.69
CA SER A 99 -8.05 8.22 9.38
C SER A 99 -8.21 7.46 8.07
N ILE A 100 -8.81 6.27 8.11
CA ILE A 100 -8.86 5.36 6.96
C ILE A 100 -10.29 5.25 6.43
N THR A 101 -10.43 5.26 5.11
CA THR A 101 -11.72 5.08 4.43
C THR A 101 -12.30 3.68 4.68
N ASN A 102 -13.56 3.49 4.31
CA ASN A 102 -14.09 2.15 4.16
C ASN A 102 -13.25 1.38 3.12
N ALA A 103 -13.25 0.04 3.26
CA ALA A 103 -12.56 -0.82 2.32
C ALA A 103 -13.12 -0.67 0.91
N TYR A 104 -12.22 -0.65 -0.08
CA TYR A 104 -12.60 -0.59 -1.50
C TYR A 104 -12.19 -1.85 -2.29
N ALA A 105 -11.38 -2.71 -1.72
CA ALA A 105 -10.93 -3.96 -2.34
C ALA A 105 -10.51 -4.98 -1.28
N GLU A 106 -10.56 -6.25 -1.66
CA GLU A 106 -10.06 -7.36 -0.86
C GLU A 106 -8.69 -7.82 -1.35
N ASN A 107 -7.89 -8.36 -0.45
CA ASN A 107 -6.56 -8.87 -0.71
C ASN A 107 -6.20 -9.99 0.28
N ALA A 108 -5.04 -10.59 0.12
CA ALA A 108 -4.41 -11.50 1.07
C ALA A 108 -2.90 -11.38 0.96
N GLN A 109 -2.17 -11.81 1.96
CA GLN A 109 -0.74 -12.01 1.84
C GLN A 109 -0.49 -13.43 1.34
N VAL A 110 0.42 -13.59 0.39
CA VAL A 110 0.78 -14.88 -0.18
C VAL A 110 2.28 -15.09 -0.20
N VAL A 111 2.68 -16.35 -0.16
CA VAL A 111 4.08 -16.75 -0.23
C VAL A 111 4.40 -17.17 -1.65
N VAL A 112 5.24 -16.39 -2.31
CA VAL A 112 5.71 -16.63 -3.68
C VAL A 112 7.07 -17.30 -3.66
N MET A 113 7.23 -18.34 -4.46
CA MET A 113 8.49 -19.03 -4.67
C MET A 113 8.55 -19.64 -6.07
N LYS A 114 9.67 -20.24 -6.43
CA LYS A 114 9.81 -20.93 -7.71
C LYS A 114 8.83 -22.11 -7.80
N GLN A 115 8.24 -22.30 -8.96
CA GLN A 115 7.32 -23.42 -9.21
C GLN A 115 7.94 -24.77 -8.86
N SER A 116 9.26 -24.94 -9.10
CA SER A 116 9.99 -26.14 -8.75
C SER A 116 10.09 -26.41 -7.24
N GLU A 117 9.89 -25.38 -6.41
CA GLU A 117 10.04 -25.47 -4.97
C GLU A 117 8.71 -25.50 -4.22
N VAL A 118 7.66 -24.95 -4.80
CA VAL A 118 6.39 -24.72 -4.11
C VAL A 118 5.74 -25.99 -3.54
N GLY A 119 5.92 -27.12 -4.17
CA GLY A 119 5.38 -28.40 -3.71
C GLY A 119 6.04 -28.99 -2.46
N LYS A 120 7.22 -28.47 -2.09
CA LYS A 120 7.97 -28.91 -0.90
C LYS A 120 7.52 -28.22 0.39
N TYR A 121 6.82 -27.08 0.27
CA TYR A 121 6.39 -26.24 1.37
C TYR A 121 4.87 -26.09 1.32
N LYS A 122 4.16 -26.83 2.17
CA LYS A 122 2.70 -26.92 2.15
C LYS A 122 2.04 -26.16 3.31
N THR A 123 2.76 -25.97 4.39
CA THR A 123 2.26 -25.33 5.61
C THR A 123 3.13 -24.13 5.96
N THR A 124 2.59 -23.24 6.80
CA THR A 124 3.34 -22.10 7.32
C THR A 124 4.60 -22.56 8.09
N ASP A 125 4.52 -23.66 8.82
CA ASP A 125 5.67 -24.20 9.56
C ASP A 125 6.78 -24.66 8.63
N ASP A 126 6.46 -25.20 7.46
CA ASP A 126 7.45 -25.61 6.46
C ASP A 126 8.34 -24.42 6.03
N LEU A 127 7.82 -23.21 6.04
CA LEU A 127 8.53 -21.99 5.65
C LEU A 127 9.71 -21.67 6.56
N LYS A 128 9.73 -22.18 7.79
CA LYS A 128 10.84 -22.02 8.74
C LYS A 128 12.11 -22.72 8.25
N ASN A 129 12.00 -23.65 7.33
CA ASN A 129 13.12 -24.38 6.72
C ASN A 129 13.77 -23.65 5.55
N LEU A 130 13.18 -22.55 5.07
CA LEU A 130 13.78 -21.70 4.05
C LEU A 130 14.94 -20.89 4.63
N LYS A 131 15.95 -20.58 3.79
CA LYS A 131 17.08 -19.75 4.20
C LYS A 131 16.69 -18.30 4.37
N SER A 132 15.89 -17.77 3.44
CA SER A 132 15.48 -16.37 3.47
C SER A 132 14.12 -16.16 2.79
N ILE A 133 13.32 -15.32 3.41
CA ILE A 133 12.02 -14.87 2.91
C ILE A 133 12.08 -13.33 2.83
N ALA A 134 12.01 -12.80 1.62
CA ALA A 134 12.03 -11.36 1.40
C ALA A 134 10.66 -10.74 1.71
N ILE A 135 10.66 -9.63 2.42
CA ILE A 135 9.44 -8.87 2.76
C ILE A 135 9.70 -7.37 2.60
N GLU A 136 8.68 -6.61 2.27
CA GLU A 136 8.77 -5.14 2.32
C GLU A 136 8.69 -4.67 3.76
N GLY A 137 9.63 -3.82 4.19
CA GLY A 137 9.62 -3.25 5.54
C GLY A 137 8.36 -2.41 5.81
N GLY A 138 7.72 -2.64 6.94
CA GLY A 138 6.49 -1.96 7.34
C GLY A 138 5.22 -2.42 6.63
N SER A 139 5.30 -3.47 5.81
CA SER A 139 4.17 -4.00 5.05
C SER A 139 3.30 -4.97 5.86
N ALA A 140 2.12 -5.25 5.33
CA ALA A 140 1.26 -6.33 5.84
C ALA A 140 1.94 -7.70 5.72
N GLY A 141 2.80 -7.90 4.71
CA GLY A 141 3.60 -9.11 4.55
C GLY A 141 4.60 -9.33 5.69
N GLU A 142 5.25 -8.27 6.15
CA GLU A 142 6.11 -8.35 7.34
C GLU A 142 5.32 -8.75 8.57
N LYS A 143 4.16 -8.15 8.81
CA LYS A 143 3.28 -8.49 9.92
C LYS A 143 2.77 -9.92 9.85
N ALA A 144 2.40 -10.38 8.67
CA ALA A 144 1.97 -11.77 8.45
C ALA A 144 3.10 -12.76 8.76
N ALA A 145 4.33 -12.45 8.37
CA ALA A 145 5.50 -13.24 8.70
C ALA A 145 5.74 -13.34 10.21
N GLN A 146 5.65 -12.22 10.91
CA GLN A 146 5.78 -12.16 12.37
C GLN A 146 4.70 -12.97 13.07
N ALA A 147 3.44 -12.84 12.64
CA ALA A 147 2.31 -13.59 13.17
C ALA A 147 2.46 -15.10 12.96
N ALA A 148 3.10 -15.51 11.87
CA ALA A 148 3.40 -16.90 11.57
C ALA A 148 4.65 -17.44 12.30
N GLY A 149 5.35 -16.61 13.06
CA GLY A 149 6.56 -16.98 13.80
C GLY A 149 7.79 -17.16 12.90
N LEU A 150 7.81 -16.55 11.74
CA LEU A 150 8.94 -16.62 10.80
C LEU A 150 10.02 -15.61 11.21
N THR A 151 11.24 -16.11 11.46
CA THR A 151 12.40 -15.30 11.87
C THR A 151 13.45 -15.21 10.76
N ASN A 152 13.29 -15.93 9.68
CA ASN A 152 14.17 -16.00 8.52
C ASN A 152 13.80 -15.00 7.43
N THR A 153 13.31 -13.83 7.83
CA THR A 153 12.90 -12.76 6.90
C THR A 153 14.07 -11.82 6.61
N VAL A 154 14.08 -11.27 5.40
CA VAL A 154 15.01 -10.25 4.94
C VAL A 154 14.19 -9.07 4.42
N VAL A 155 14.51 -7.86 4.89
CA VAL A 155 13.77 -6.65 4.52
C VAL A 155 14.21 -6.15 3.15
N SER A 156 13.24 -5.91 2.28
CA SER A 156 13.40 -5.23 0.99
C SER A 156 12.71 -3.87 1.02
N ASP A 157 13.13 -2.97 0.16
CA ASP A 157 12.56 -1.61 0.10
C ASP A 157 11.17 -1.56 -0.55
N SER A 158 10.82 -2.59 -1.31
CA SER A 158 9.49 -2.72 -1.93
C SER A 158 9.12 -4.18 -2.15
N GLN A 159 7.83 -4.44 -2.35
CA GLN A 159 7.36 -5.77 -2.75
C GLN A 159 7.91 -6.18 -4.12
N ALA A 160 8.01 -5.26 -5.06
CA ALA A 160 8.58 -5.53 -6.37
C ALA A 160 10.04 -5.98 -6.28
N LEU A 161 10.85 -5.36 -5.41
CA LEU A 161 12.23 -5.79 -5.14
C LEU A 161 12.26 -7.17 -4.47
N ALA A 162 11.39 -7.42 -3.50
CA ALA A 162 11.29 -8.73 -2.85
C ALA A 162 11.02 -9.84 -3.88
N LEU A 163 10.12 -9.58 -4.83
CA LEU A 163 9.82 -10.51 -5.93
C LEU A 163 11.03 -10.73 -6.84
N THR A 164 11.75 -9.68 -7.17
CA THR A 164 12.99 -9.76 -7.96
C THR A 164 14.06 -10.61 -7.27
N GLU A 165 14.17 -10.52 -5.95
CA GLU A 165 15.11 -11.34 -5.17
C GLU A 165 14.80 -12.84 -5.27
N VAL A 166 13.54 -13.21 -5.37
CA VAL A 166 13.14 -14.61 -5.61
C VAL A 166 13.49 -15.04 -7.04
N THR A 167 13.21 -14.19 -8.01
CA THR A 167 13.55 -14.46 -9.42
C THR A 167 15.05 -14.65 -9.61
N SER A 168 15.87 -13.81 -8.96
CA SER A 168 17.35 -13.91 -9.05
C SER A 168 17.95 -15.03 -8.22
N GLY A 169 17.19 -15.61 -7.30
CA GLY A 169 17.67 -16.61 -6.36
C GLY A 169 18.35 -16.05 -5.11
N SER A 170 18.33 -14.74 -4.90
CA SER A 170 18.85 -14.10 -3.69
C SER A 170 18.00 -14.40 -2.44
N ALA A 171 16.71 -14.64 -2.63
CA ALA A 171 15.80 -15.14 -1.62
C ALA A 171 15.10 -16.40 -2.10
N ASP A 172 14.74 -17.29 -1.18
CA ASP A 172 14.02 -18.53 -1.50
C ASP A 172 12.53 -18.26 -1.76
N ALA A 173 11.96 -17.28 -1.06
CA ALA A 173 10.56 -16.89 -1.16
C ALA A 173 10.41 -15.42 -0.84
N CYS A 174 9.24 -14.88 -1.14
CA CYS A 174 8.81 -13.58 -0.64
C CYS A 174 7.35 -13.65 -0.17
N ILE A 175 6.98 -12.74 0.72
CA ILE A 175 5.59 -12.55 1.13
C ILE A 175 5.14 -11.21 0.58
N ILE A 176 4.16 -11.26 -0.31
CA ILE A 176 3.62 -10.09 -1.02
C ILE A 176 2.10 -10.15 -1.08
N ASP A 177 1.52 -9.07 -1.52
CA ASP A 177 0.08 -8.99 -1.75
C ASP A 177 -0.34 -9.93 -2.88
N LEU A 178 -1.44 -10.65 -2.68
CA LEU A 178 -2.05 -11.52 -3.68
C LEU A 178 -2.30 -10.77 -5.00
N THR A 179 -2.74 -9.52 -4.90
CA THR A 179 -3.01 -8.67 -6.06
C THR A 179 -1.76 -8.49 -6.93
N MET A 180 -0.60 -8.23 -6.30
CA MET A 180 0.68 -8.16 -7.03
C MET A 180 1.10 -9.53 -7.56
N ALA A 181 0.98 -10.58 -6.77
CA ALA A 181 1.34 -11.92 -7.20
C ALA A 181 0.56 -12.36 -8.46
N ASN A 182 -0.74 -12.09 -8.49
CA ASN A 182 -1.58 -12.37 -9.66
C ASN A 182 -1.17 -11.57 -10.90
N ALA A 183 -0.72 -10.34 -10.73
CA ALA A 183 -0.32 -9.47 -11.84
C ALA A 183 1.09 -9.76 -12.36
N MET A 184 2.01 -10.17 -11.48
CA MET A 184 3.45 -10.16 -11.77
C MET A 184 4.10 -11.54 -11.81
N THR A 185 3.37 -12.62 -11.53
CA THR A 185 3.90 -13.98 -11.57
C THR A 185 3.13 -14.86 -12.55
N GLY A 186 3.80 -15.89 -13.06
CA GLY A 186 3.21 -16.85 -13.99
C GLY A 186 3.45 -16.49 -15.46
N GLU A 187 2.78 -17.23 -16.34
CA GLU A 187 2.91 -17.07 -17.79
C GLU A 187 2.57 -15.64 -18.25
N GLY A 188 3.35 -15.14 -19.19
CA GLY A 188 3.16 -13.80 -19.76
C GLY A 188 3.76 -12.67 -18.92
N THR A 189 4.43 -12.98 -17.82
CA THR A 189 5.11 -12.00 -16.96
C THR A 189 6.63 -12.17 -16.97
N GLY A 190 7.35 -11.20 -16.45
CA GLY A 190 8.80 -11.31 -16.24
C GLY A 190 9.20 -12.36 -15.21
N ASN A 191 8.26 -12.90 -14.45
CA ASN A 191 8.44 -13.89 -13.39
C ASN A 191 7.65 -15.18 -13.68
N LYS A 192 7.75 -15.70 -14.89
CA LYS A 192 6.96 -16.83 -15.36
C LYS A 192 7.16 -18.11 -14.55
N ASN A 193 8.32 -18.30 -13.92
CA ASN A 193 8.67 -19.47 -13.13
C ASN A 193 8.31 -19.35 -11.64
N LEU A 194 7.66 -18.27 -11.25
CA LEU A 194 7.19 -18.04 -9.88
C LEU A 194 5.71 -18.33 -9.76
N THR A 195 5.32 -18.79 -8.58
CA THR A 195 3.93 -19.03 -8.21
C THR A 195 3.76 -18.94 -6.70
N TYR A 196 2.53 -19.00 -6.23
CA TYR A 196 2.22 -19.09 -4.81
C TYR A 196 1.26 -20.24 -4.53
N SER A 197 1.34 -20.82 -3.34
CA SER A 197 0.44 -21.86 -2.88
C SER A 197 -0.09 -21.64 -1.47
N ILE A 198 0.63 -20.85 -0.66
CA ILE A 198 0.27 -20.55 0.72
C ILE A 198 -0.33 -19.16 0.76
N LYS A 199 -1.59 -19.08 1.16
CA LYS A 199 -2.26 -17.84 1.50
C LYS A 199 -2.24 -17.69 3.02
N LEU A 200 -1.81 -16.51 3.47
CA LEU A 200 -1.87 -16.11 4.86
C LEU A 200 -3.22 -15.42 5.14
N GLU A 201 -3.25 -14.41 5.99
CA GLU A 201 -4.51 -13.76 6.33
C GLU A 201 -5.12 -13.00 5.13
N ALA A 202 -6.45 -13.08 5.01
CA ALA A 202 -7.22 -12.19 4.14
C ALA A 202 -7.31 -10.80 4.76
N GLU A 203 -7.34 -9.78 3.93
CA GLU A 203 -7.31 -8.38 4.34
C GLU A 203 -8.08 -7.49 3.36
N GLU A 204 -8.22 -6.22 3.72
CA GLU A 204 -8.93 -5.24 2.90
C GLU A 204 -8.07 -4.00 2.69
N TYR A 205 -8.21 -3.36 1.52
CA TYR A 205 -7.54 -2.11 1.19
C TYR A 205 -8.38 -0.90 1.56
N GLY A 206 -7.74 0.12 2.08
CA GLY A 206 -8.31 1.43 2.34
C GLY A 206 -7.33 2.54 1.99
N ILE A 207 -7.83 3.77 2.04
CA ILE A 207 -7.06 4.97 1.79
C ILE A 207 -6.89 5.70 3.11
N ALA A 208 -5.66 6.04 3.48
CA ALA A 208 -5.36 6.72 4.72
C ALA A 208 -5.17 8.23 4.51
N PHE A 209 -5.82 9.00 5.35
CA PHE A 209 -5.65 10.45 5.50
C PHE A 209 -5.14 10.76 6.92
N ARG A 210 -4.71 11.99 7.18
CA ARG A 210 -4.32 12.42 8.54
C ARG A 210 -5.46 12.20 9.52
N THR A 211 -5.11 11.90 10.77
CA THR A 211 -6.09 11.77 11.86
C THR A 211 -6.99 13.01 11.91
N GLY A 212 -8.29 12.78 11.94
CA GLY A 212 -9.30 13.85 11.98
C GLY A 212 -9.53 14.58 10.65
N SER A 213 -8.97 14.08 9.55
CA SER A 213 -9.17 14.67 8.21
C SER A 213 -10.62 14.51 7.73
N ASP A 214 -11.19 15.58 7.18
CA ASP A 214 -12.48 15.56 6.52
C ASP A 214 -12.44 14.89 5.14
N MET A 215 -11.24 14.68 4.60
CA MET A 215 -11.04 13.96 3.33
C MET A 215 -11.47 12.50 3.41
N THR A 216 -11.41 11.87 4.57
CA THR A 216 -11.77 10.46 4.74
C THR A 216 -13.23 10.20 4.42
N ALA A 217 -14.15 10.97 5.00
CA ALA A 217 -15.58 10.85 4.72
C ALA A 217 -15.90 11.24 3.27
N LYS A 218 -15.27 12.30 2.77
CA LYS A 218 -15.44 12.75 1.39
C LYS A 218 -15.03 11.68 0.38
N THR A 219 -13.88 11.06 0.60
CA THR A 219 -13.36 10.00 -0.28
C THR A 219 -14.20 8.73 -0.18
N THR A 220 -14.62 8.33 1.01
CA THR A 220 -15.54 7.20 1.21
C THR A 220 -16.84 7.38 0.41
N GLU A 221 -17.44 8.56 0.49
CA GLU A 221 -18.64 8.91 -0.27
C GLU A 221 -18.41 8.80 -1.79
N MET A 222 -17.28 9.32 -2.26
CA MET A 222 -16.96 9.32 -3.69
C MET A 222 -16.66 7.91 -4.21
N LEU A 223 -15.96 7.07 -3.44
CA LEU A 223 -15.73 5.67 -3.78
C LEU A 223 -17.04 4.89 -3.90
N ALA A 224 -17.97 5.10 -2.97
CA ALA A 224 -19.29 4.46 -3.01
C ALA A 224 -20.08 4.83 -4.26
N ALA A 225 -19.98 6.07 -4.73
CA ALA A 225 -20.64 6.55 -5.94
C ALA A 225 -19.97 6.03 -7.23
N MET A 226 -18.70 5.62 -7.18
CA MET A 226 -17.94 5.13 -8.33
C MET A 226 -18.00 3.60 -8.47
N MET A 227 -18.41 2.92 -7.44
CA MET A 227 -18.53 1.46 -7.39
C MET A 227 -20.00 1.06 -7.59
#